data_a679f3d5ff01bd683992a36edd00eb5e
#
_entry.id   a679f3d5ff01bd683992a36edd00eb5e
#
_cell.length_a   1.000
_cell.length_b   1.000
_cell.length_c   1.000
_cell.angle_alpha   90.00
_cell.angle_beta   90.00
_cell.angle_gamma   90.00
#
_symmetry.space_group_name_H-M   'P 1'
#
loop_
_entity.id
_entity.type
_entity.pdbx_description
1 polymer ?
#
loop_
_entity_poly.entity_id
_entity_poly.type
_entity_poly.pdbx_seq_one_letter_code
_entity_poly.pdbx_strand_id
1 'polypeptide(L)'
;MFAIKRVCVRSFEMGLLFRRGEFRGLLGEGTHWFFDPLSRVEVEVVSMRAPRLVHDKLDLIVKSGALKPYAEVIDLKDDRRALVWIDGRFSCVLGPGLYAFWAGPRDIRIEVVDARRVRFEHEDLKVITRSAGAGTLLDFCTVERNHAGVLFLDGQFADLLGPGLYAFWRNTLDARIVEVDLREVATFQEAAALGGAGA
;
A
#
# COMPACT_ATOMS: atom_id res chain seq x y z
N MET A 1 42.73 -18.90 8.56
CA MET A 1 41.38 -18.75 8.02
C MET A 1 40.47 -19.66 8.85
N PHE A 2 39.54 -19.10 9.63
CA PHE A 2 38.74 -19.92 10.52
C PHE A 2 37.69 -20.70 9.71
N ALA A 3 37.72 -22.03 9.81
CA ALA A 3 36.78 -22.91 9.12
C ALA A 3 35.38 -22.94 9.75
N ILE A 4 35.19 -22.24 10.87
CA ILE A 4 33.95 -22.22 11.66
C ILE A 4 33.40 -20.79 11.68
N LYS A 5 32.17 -20.63 11.23
CA LYS A 5 31.39 -19.39 11.31
C LYS A 5 30.35 -19.51 12.41
N ARG A 6 30.34 -18.56 13.34
CA ARG A 6 29.34 -18.45 14.39
C ARG A 6 28.38 -17.28 14.06
N VAL A 7 27.08 -17.52 14.15
CA VAL A 7 26.03 -16.52 13.96
C VAL A 7 25.11 -16.59 15.17
N CYS A 8 24.82 -15.45 15.78
CA CYS A 8 23.87 -15.31 16.87
C CYS A 8 22.64 -14.56 16.35
N VAL A 9 21.48 -15.20 16.45
CA VAL A 9 20.16 -14.65 16.13
C VAL A 9 19.48 -14.34 17.46
N ARG A 10 19.10 -13.10 17.71
CA ARG A 10 18.47 -12.67 18.96
C ARG A 10 16.96 -12.86 18.90
N SER A 11 16.30 -12.68 20.03
CA SER A 11 14.84 -12.57 20.11
C SER A 11 14.36 -11.49 19.15
N PHE A 12 13.26 -11.73 18.43
CA PHE A 12 12.74 -10.86 17.37
C PHE A 12 13.65 -10.63 16.18
N GLU A 13 14.61 -11.52 15.97
CA GLU A 13 15.40 -11.59 14.74
C GLU A 13 15.17 -12.92 14.03
N MET A 14 15.40 -12.94 12.73
CA MET A 14 15.39 -14.13 11.90
C MET A 14 16.64 -14.14 11.04
N GLY A 15 17.34 -15.26 11.02
CA GLY A 15 18.48 -15.45 10.14
C GLY A 15 18.01 -16.01 8.79
N LEU A 16 18.41 -15.37 7.70
CA LEU A 16 18.22 -15.84 6.33
C LEU A 16 19.50 -16.55 5.90
N LEU A 17 19.46 -17.88 5.77
CA LEU A 17 20.61 -18.68 5.42
C LEU A 17 20.74 -18.83 3.91
N PHE A 18 21.86 -18.35 3.39
CA PHE A 18 22.25 -18.55 2.00
C PHE A 18 23.50 -19.43 1.91
N ARG A 19 23.56 -20.27 0.89
CA ARG A 19 24.75 -21.05 0.57
C ARG A 19 25.04 -20.95 -0.92
N ARG A 20 26.20 -20.42 -1.27
CA ARG A 20 26.57 -20.10 -2.66
C ARG A 20 25.55 -19.19 -3.37
N GLY A 21 24.99 -18.22 -2.63
CA GLY A 21 23.97 -17.31 -3.15
C GLY A 21 22.55 -17.85 -3.22
N GLU A 22 22.36 -19.17 -2.98
CA GLU A 22 21.03 -19.80 -2.94
C GLU A 22 20.46 -19.79 -1.52
N PHE A 23 19.20 -19.44 -1.39
CA PHE A 23 18.48 -19.52 -0.12
C PHE A 23 18.31 -20.98 0.33
N ARG A 24 18.61 -21.26 1.59
CA ARG A 24 18.56 -22.61 2.17
C ARG A 24 17.55 -22.77 3.29
N GLY A 25 17.21 -21.69 3.96
CA GLY A 25 16.25 -21.75 5.04
C GLY A 25 16.31 -20.57 6.01
N LEU A 26 15.50 -20.66 7.04
CA LEU A 26 15.43 -19.69 8.12
C LEU A 26 16.13 -20.24 9.36
N LEU A 27 16.77 -19.35 10.11
CA LEU A 27 17.38 -19.64 11.42
C LEU A 27 16.62 -18.85 12.47
N GLY A 28 16.01 -19.55 13.39
CA GLY A 28 15.35 -18.96 14.56
C GLY A 28 16.36 -18.44 15.59
N GLU A 29 15.83 -17.90 16.71
CA GLU A 29 16.63 -17.46 17.86
C GLU A 29 17.64 -18.52 18.32
N GLY A 30 18.85 -18.07 18.61
CA GLY A 30 19.93 -18.93 19.13
C GLY A 30 21.29 -18.66 18.50
N THR A 31 22.23 -19.51 18.88
CA THR A 31 23.59 -19.48 18.33
C THR A 31 23.78 -20.64 17.35
N HIS A 32 24.08 -20.31 16.11
CA HIS A 32 24.26 -21.25 15.03
C HIS A 32 25.73 -21.32 14.63
N TRP A 33 26.21 -22.54 14.41
CA TRP A 33 27.60 -22.80 14.02
C TRP A 33 27.64 -23.46 12.66
N PHE A 34 28.48 -22.97 11.77
CA PHE A 34 28.64 -23.51 10.43
C PHE A 34 30.11 -23.88 10.18
N PHE A 35 30.36 -25.07 9.66
CA PHE A 35 31.64 -25.42 9.11
C PHE A 35 31.72 -24.90 7.68
N ASP A 36 32.50 -23.84 7.47
CA ASP A 36 32.55 -23.13 6.18
C ASP A 36 33.99 -22.75 5.80
N PRO A 37 34.81 -23.73 5.44
CA PRO A 37 36.22 -23.49 5.08
C PRO A 37 36.36 -22.68 3.79
N LEU A 38 35.31 -22.60 2.97
CA LEU A 38 35.32 -21.94 1.67
C LEU A 38 34.52 -20.64 1.63
N SER A 39 34.08 -20.15 2.79
CA SER A 39 33.26 -18.94 2.93
C SER A 39 32.06 -18.90 1.98
N ARG A 40 31.33 -20.02 1.90
CA ARG A 40 30.16 -20.19 1.02
C ARG A 40 28.82 -20.02 1.75
N VAL A 41 28.88 -19.94 3.10
CA VAL A 41 27.71 -19.73 3.96
C VAL A 41 27.58 -18.26 4.29
N GLU A 42 26.46 -17.68 3.93
CA GLU A 42 26.07 -16.32 4.28
C GLU A 42 24.79 -16.38 5.11
N VAL A 43 24.76 -15.62 6.20
CA VAL A 43 23.56 -15.47 7.04
C VAL A 43 23.30 -14.00 7.18
N GLU A 44 22.14 -13.57 6.70
CA GLU A 44 21.63 -12.23 6.88
C GLU A 44 20.63 -12.23 8.02
N VAL A 45 20.88 -11.40 9.05
CA VAL A 45 19.99 -11.31 10.20
C VAL A 45 19.04 -10.13 9.98
N VAL A 46 17.74 -10.41 9.95
CA VAL A 46 16.68 -9.41 9.76
C VAL A 46 15.85 -9.27 11.03
N SER A 47 15.42 -8.05 11.33
CA SER A 47 14.59 -7.78 12.51
C SER A 47 13.12 -8.01 12.20
N MET A 48 12.43 -8.81 13.02
CA MET A 48 10.98 -8.98 12.96
C MET A 48 10.19 -7.85 13.67
N ARG A 49 10.89 -6.88 14.30
CA ARG A 49 10.23 -5.69 14.86
C ARG A 49 9.70 -4.76 13.76
N ALA A 50 10.38 -4.71 12.61
CA ALA A 50 9.83 -4.10 11.40
C ALA A 50 8.74 -5.05 10.87
N PRO A 51 7.48 -4.60 10.73
CA PRO A 51 6.38 -5.50 10.36
C PRO A 51 6.57 -6.13 8.99
N ARG A 52 7.22 -5.44 8.05
CA ARG A 52 7.46 -5.89 6.68
C ARG A 52 8.88 -6.41 6.52
N LEU A 53 9.00 -7.61 5.93
CA LEU A 53 10.28 -8.12 5.44
C LEU A 53 10.61 -7.47 4.09
N VAL A 54 11.72 -6.74 4.06
CA VAL A 54 12.27 -6.15 2.83
C VAL A 54 13.59 -6.85 2.52
N HIS A 55 13.67 -7.49 1.35
CA HIS A 55 14.86 -8.21 0.94
C HIS A 55 14.93 -8.31 -0.59
N ASP A 56 16.11 -8.13 -1.18
CA ASP A 56 16.29 -8.15 -2.64
C ASP A 56 15.92 -9.49 -3.28
N LYS A 57 16.10 -10.60 -2.54
CA LYS A 57 15.78 -11.96 -2.98
C LYS A 57 14.46 -12.47 -2.36
N LEU A 58 13.51 -11.57 -2.07
CA LEU A 58 12.26 -11.96 -1.42
C LEU A 58 11.49 -13.03 -2.21
N ASP A 59 11.52 -12.94 -3.53
CA ASP A 59 10.88 -13.92 -4.43
C ASP A 59 11.42 -15.34 -4.25
N LEU A 60 12.73 -15.50 -4.10
CA LEU A 60 13.38 -16.81 -3.86
C LEU A 60 13.02 -17.35 -2.47
N ILE A 61 13.00 -16.47 -1.46
CA ILE A 61 12.66 -16.85 -0.09
C ILE A 61 11.20 -17.31 -0.03
N VAL A 62 10.29 -16.59 -0.67
CA VAL A 62 8.87 -16.94 -0.75
C VAL A 62 8.65 -18.25 -1.50
N LYS A 63 9.29 -18.42 -2.66
CA LYS A 63 9.20 -19.68 -3.46
C LYS A 63 9.67 -20.90 -2.71
N SER A 64 10.62 -20.76 -1.79
CA SER A 64 11.08 -21.88 -0.95
C SER A 64 10.01 -22.42 -0.01
N GLY A 65 8.97 -21.62 0.29
CA GLY A 65 7.91 -21.95 1.25
C GLY A 65 8.33 -21.81 2.72
N ALA A 66 9.60 -21.49 3.02
CA ALA A 66 10.11 -21.42 4.38
C ALA A 66 9.46 -20.31 5.22
N LEU A 67 8.96 -19.24 4.58
CA LEU A 67 8.28 -18.12 5.27
C LEU A 67 6.87 -18.45 5.77
N LYS A 68 6.20 -19.47 5.21
CA LYS A 68 4.78 -19.76 5.52
C LYS A 68 4.42 -19.83 7.01
N PRO A 69 5.26 -20.40 7.91
CA PRO A 69 4.95 -20.44 9.32
C PRO A 69 5.19 -19.11 10.06
N TYR A 70 5.93 -18.17 9.44
CA TYR A 70 6.45 -16.98 10.12
C TYR A 70 5.94 -15.66 9.53
N ALA A 71 5.40 -15.68 8.32
CA ALA A 71 4.98 -14.47 7.63
C ALA A 71 3.77 -14.71 6.73
N GLU A 72 2.90 -13.73 6.65
CA GLU A 72 1.87 -13.62 5.64
C GLU A 72 2.48 -13.04 4.35
N VAL A 73 2.31 -13.75 3.25
CA VAL A 73 2.86 -13.37 1.94
C VAL A 73 1.72 -12.98 1.01
N ILE A 74 1.87 -11.83 0.38
CA ILE A 74 0.89 -11.26 -0.54
C ILE A 74 1.57 -10.91 -1.85
N ASP A 75 1.01 -11.40 -2.95
CA ASP A 75 1.40 -11.07 -4.31
C ASP A 75 0.29 -10.26 -4.98
N LEU A 76 0.48 -8.94 -5.04
CA LEU A 76 -0.48 -8.00 -5.62
C LEU A 76 -0.22 -7.84 -7.11
N LYS A 77 -1.24 -8.14 -7.92
CA LYS A 77 -1.23 -7.90 -9.35
C LYS A 77 -1.48 -6.42 -9.67
N ASP A 78 -1.29 -6.04 -10.92
CA ASP A 78 -1.40 -4.64 -11.38
C ASP A 78 -2.76 -4.01 -11.09
N ASP A 79 -3.83 -4.81 -11.11
CA ASP A 79 -5.20 -4.42 -10.85
C ASP A 79 -5.60 -4.45 -9.36
N ARG A 80 -4.67 -4.80 -8.47
CA ARG A 80 -4.90 -4.93 -7.02
C ARG A 80 -4.06 -3.97 -6.22
N ARG A 81 -4.63 -3.53 -5.11
CA ARG A 81 -3.95 -2.75 -4.07
C ARG A 81 -4.26 -3.39 -2.73
N ALA A 82 -3.44 -3.13 -1.73
CA ALA A 82 -3.74 -3.57 -0.38
C ALA A 82 -3.68 -2.41 0.60
N LEU A 83 -4.65 -2.37 1.49
CA LEU A 83 -4.69 -1.49 2.64
C LEU A 83 -4.10 -2.26 3.82
N VAL A 84 -3.16 -1.66 4.53
CA VAL A 84 -2.47 -2.31 5.65
C VAL A 84 -2.76 -1.57 6.94
N TRP A 85 -3.27 -2.28 7.93
CA TRP A 85 -3.42 -1.84 9.31
C TRP A 85 -2.45 -2.60 10.20
N ILE A 86 -1.81 -1.89 11.11
CA ILE A 86 -0.88 -2.44 12.08
C ILE A 86 -1.35 -2.03 13.47
N ASP A 87 -1.59 -3.00 14.35
CA ASP A 87 -2.11 -2.78 15.70
C ASP A 87 -3.39 -1.91 15.69
N GLY A 88 -4.30 -2.20 14.76
CA GLY A 88 -5.57 -1.49 14.58
C GLY A 88 -5.46 -0.09 13.99
N ARG A 89 -4.28 0.36 13.55
CA ARG A 89 -4.05 1.67 12.94
C ARG A 89 -3.72 1.54 11.47
N PHE A 90 -4.31 2.37 10.64
CA PHE A 90 -3.97 2.42 9.23
C PHE A 90 -2.50 2.84 9.04
N SER A 91 -1.76 2.06 8.27
CA SER A 91 -0.33 2.24 8.04
C SER A 91 -0.04 2.77 6.64
N CYS A 92 -0.45 2.04 5.60
CA CYS A 92 -0.15 2.42 4.22
C CYS A 92 -1.04 1.70 3.21
N VAL A 93 -0.98 2.18 1.98
CA VAL A 93 -1.48 1.49 0.79
C VAL A 93 -0.30 0.85 0.06
N LEU A 94 -0.47 -0.39 -0.37
CA LEU A 94 0.52 -1.13 -1.18
C LEU A 94 0.08 -1.16 -2.64
N GLY A 95 1.02 -0.87 -3.51
CA GLY A 95 0.90 -1.07 -4.95
C GLY A 95 1.12 -2.51 -5.39
N PRO A 96 1.15 -2.79 -6.71
CA PRO A 96 1.51 -4.10 -7.23
C PRO A 96 2.89 -4.53 -6.74
N GLY A 97 3.05 -5.84 -6.47
CA GLY A 97 4.32 -6.40 -6.03
C GLY A 97 4.16 -7.52 -5.02
N LEU A 98 5.31 -8.09 -4.64
CA LEU A 98 5.42 -9.17 -3.66
C LEU A 98 5.79 -8.59 -2.30
N TYR A 99 5.01 -8.94 -1.28
CA TYR A 99 5.18 -8.47 0.08
C TYR A 99 5.14 -9.63 1.07
N ALA A 100 5.90 -9.50 2.16
CA ALA A 100 5.85 -10.41 3.28
C ALA A 100 5.81 -9.63 4.60
N PHE A 101 4.89 -9.99 5.47
CA PHE A 101 4.70 -9.38 6.78
C PHE A 101 4.88 -10.44 7.86
N TRP A 102 5.69 -10.15 8.90
CA TRP A 102 5.92 -11.07 9.99
C TRP A 102 4.64 -11.33 10.79
N ALA A 103 4.28 -12.60 10.92
CA ALA A 103 3.21 -13.02 11.81
C ALA A 103 3.73 -13.09 13.25
N GLY A 104 3.04 -12.49 14.18
CA GLY A 104 3.28 -12.65 15.60
C GLY A 104 3.73 -11.42 16.39
N PRO A 105 4.75 -10.62 15.99
CA PRO A 105 5.16 -9.47 16.78
C PRO A 105 4.13 -8.33 16.83
N ARG A 106 3.28 -8.24 15.79
CA ARG A 106 2.23 -7.22 15.67
C ARG A 106 0.98 -7.83 15.07
N ASP A 107 -0.16 -7.22 15.38
CA ASP A 107 -1.42 -7.52 14.71
C ASP A 107 -1.46 -6.80 13.36
N ILE A 108 -1.48 -7.57 12.26
CA ILE A 108 -1.45 -7.05 10.90
C ILE A 108 -2.74 -7.50 10.20
N ARG A 109 -3.54 -6.52 9.78
CA ARG A 109 -4.71 -6.75 8.93
C ARG A 109 -4.42 -6.19 7.53
N ILE A 110 -4.62 -7.01 6.53
CA ILE A 110 -4.42 -6.64 5.14
C ILE A 110 -5.73 -6.85 4.39
N GLU A 111 -6.15 -5.83 3.69
CA GLU A 111 -7.35 -5.83 2.87
C GLU A 111 -7.00 -5.57 1.42
N VAL A 112 -7.25 -6.56 0.57
CA VAL A 112 -6.98 -6.44 -0.86
C VAL A 112 -8.19 -5.84 -1.55
N VAL A 113 -7.96 -4.73 -2.26
CA VAL A 113 -8.99 -3.98 -2.98
C VAL A 113 -8.75 -3.98 -4.49
N ASP A 114 -9.82 -3.88 -5.26
CA ASP A 114 -9.78 -3.80 -6.72
C ASP A 114 -9.50 -2.34 -7.15
N ALA A 115 -8.41 -2.12 -7.86
CA ALA A 115 -8.01 -0.79 -8.35
C ALA A 115 -8.45 -0.50 -9.80
N ARG A 116 -9.23 -1.39 -10.43
CA ARG A 116 -9.80 -1.14 -11.77
C ARG A 116 -10.84 -0.02 -11.77
N ARG A 117 -11.54 0.15 -10.66
CA ARG A 117 -12.42 1.30 -10.47
C ARG A 117 -11.57 2.49 -10.06
N VAL A 118 -11.61 3.55 -10.82
CA VAL A 118 -10.82 4.76 -10.56
C VAL A 118 -11.14 5.37 -9.21
N ARG A 119 -12.43 5.40 -8.85
CA ARG A 119 -12.90 5.90 -7.56
C ARG A 119 -12.69 4.84 -6.48
N PHE A 120 -11.98 5.22 -5.44
CA PHE A 120 -11.78 4.42 -4.24
C PHE A 120 -12.86 4.73 -3.22
N GLU A 121 -13.58 3.70 -2.77
CA GLU A 121 -14.62 3.79 -1.76
C GLU A 121 -14.27 2.88 -0.60
N HIS A 122 -14.32 3.40 0.62
CA HIS A 122 -14.03 2.63 1.83
C HIS A 122 -14.74 3.26 3.03
N GLU A 123 -15.20 2.43 3.98
CA GLU A 123 -15.86 2.88 5.21
C GLU A 123 -14.96 3.79 6.05
N ASP A 124 -13.67 3.47 6.13
CA ASP A 124 -12.66 4.22 6.86
C ASP A 124 -11.97 5.31 6.03
N LEU A 125 -12.58 5.78 4.92
CA LEU A 125 -11.96 6.75 4.02
C LEU A 125 -11.40 7.98 4.76
N LYS A 126 -12.12 8.49 5.77
CA LYS A 126 -11.68 9.64 6.58
C LYS A 126 -10.41 9.36 7.39
N VAL A 127 -10.21 8.13 7.83
CA VAL A 127 -9.00 7.71 8.56
C VAL A 127 -7.84 7.57 7.59
N ILE A 128 -8.10 6.93 6.47
CA ILE A 128 -7.12 6.70 5.40
C ILE A 128 -6.56 8.04 4.88
N THR A 129 -7.43 9.02 4.57
CA THR A 129 -7.02 10.34 4.03
C THR A 129 -6.10 11.13 4.97
N ARG A 130 -6.22 10.93 6.27
CA ARG A 130 -5.37 11.62 7.28
C ARG A 130 -3.99 10.99 7.44
N SER A 131 -3.79 9.81 6.88
CA SER A 131 -2.52 9.09 6.99
C SER A 131 -1.56 9.50 5.88
N ALA A 132 -0.31 9.79 6.24
CA ALA A 132 0.76 10.08 5.28
C ALA A 132 1.00 8.91 4.29
N GLY A 133 0.73 7.68 4.72
CA GLY A 133 0.94 6.48 3.90
C GLY A 133 -0.08 6.28 2.77
N ALA A 134 -1.18 7.05 2.74
CA ALA A 134 -2.20 6.92 1.70
C ALA A 134 -1.89 7.77 0.44
N GLY A 135 -1.27 8.94 0.63
CA GLY A 135 -1.03 9.92 -0.45
C GLY A 135 -0.04 9.47 -1.54
N THR A 136 0.58 8.31 -1.39
CA THR A 136 1.48 7.76 -2.43
C THR A 136 0.71 7.18 -3.62
N LEU A 137 -0.47 6.59 -3.39
CA LEU A 137 -1.27 5.88 -4.39
C LEU A 137 -2.69 6.41 -4.55
N LEU A 138 -3.13 7.32 -3.67
CA LEU A 138 -4.45 7.92 -3.68
C LEU A 138 -4.35 9.44 -3.77
N ASP A 139 -5.18 10.02 -4.63
CA ASP A 139 -5.49 11.45 -4.66
C ASP A 139 -6.83 11.69 -3.97
N PHE A 140 -6.87 12.71 -3.13
CA PHE A 140 -8.06 13.07 -2.35
C PHE A 140 -8.62 14.41 -2.79
N CYS A 141 -9.94 14.47 -2.88
CA CYS A 141 -10.67 15.70 -3.15
C CYS A 141 -11.84 15.84 -2.18
N THR A 142 -12.03 17.03 -1.67
CA THR A 142 -13.21 17.38 -0.87
C THR A 142 -14.02 18.38 -1.65
N VAL A 143 -15.27 18.07 -1.98
CA VAL A 143 -16.24 19.00 -2.55
C VAL A 143 -16.99 19.66 -1.41
N GLU A 144 -16.95 20.99 -1.33
CA GLU A 144 -17.57 21.75 -0.27
C GLU A 144 -19.11 21.82 -0.41
N ARG A 145 -19.77 22.25 0.67
CA ARG A 145 -21.22 22.53 0.61
C ARG A 145 -21.48 23.66 -0.36
N ASN A 146 -22.55 23.57 -1.14
CA ASN A 146 -22.92 24.48 -2.22
C ASN A 146 -21.99 24.48 -3.44
N HIS A 147 -21.05 23.53 -3.50
CA HIS A 147 -20.25 23.25 -4.69
C HIS A 147 -20.64 21.90 -5.31
N ALA A 148 -20.38 21.77 -6.61
CA ALA A 148 -20.41 20.50 -7.32
C ALA A 148 -19.03 20.25 -7.94
N GLY A 149 -18.55 19.02 -7.84
CA GLY A 149 -17.33 18.59 -8.51
C GLY A 149 -17.67 17.99 -9.87
N VAL A 150 -17.11 18.53 -10.94
CA VAL A 150 -17.19 17.91 -12.27
C VAL A 150 -15.96 17.02 -12.45
N LEU A 151 -16.18 15.71 -12.48
CA LEU A 151 -15.12 14.72 -12.65
C LEU A 151 -14.83 14.50 -14.13
N PHE A 152 -13.58 14.66 -14.51
CA PHE A 152 -13.04 14.29 -15.80
C PHE A 152 -12.06 13.13 -15.61
N LEU A 153 -12.17 12.13 -16.48
CA LEU A 153 -11.22 11.02 -16.57
C LEU A 153 -10.58 11.04 -17.97
N ASP A 154 -9.26 11.12 -18.03
CA ASP A 154 -8.51 11.26 -19.28
C ASP A 154 -9.06 12.39 -20.18
N GLY A 155 -9.45 13.51 -19.54
CA GLY A 155 -10.02 14.68 -20.23
C GLY A 155 -11.47 14.56 -20.66
N GLN A 156 -12.14 13.42 -20.44
CA GLN A 156 -13.56 13.23 -20.74
C GLN A 156 -14.43 13.39 -19.49
N PHE A 157 -15.59 14.01 -19.64
CA PHE A 157 -16.57 14.09 -18.56
C PHE A 157 -17.00 12.69 -18.13
N ALA A 158 -16.91 12.43 -16.83
CA ALA A 158 -17.24 11.11 -16.25
C ALA A 158 -18.44 11.19 -15.30
N ASP A 159 -18.46 12.15 -14.37
CA ASP A 159 -19.51 12.20 -13.33
C ASP A 159 -19.63 13.61 -12.71
N LEU A 160 -20.77 13.84 -12.02
CA LEU A 160 -21.00 14.99 -11.15
C LEU A 160 -20.96 14.54 -9.70
N LEU A 161 -20.07 15.16 -8.93
CA LEU A 161 -19.85 14.85 -7.53
C LEU A 161 -20.54 15.89 -6.65
N GLY A 162 -21.42 15.44 -5.76
CA GLY A 162 -22.00 16.29 -4.72
C GLY A 162 -20.99 16.62 -3.60
N PRO A 163 -21.41 17.39 -2.58
CA PRO A 163 -20.58 17.67 -1.42
C PRO A 163 -20.13 16.38 -0.72
N GLY A 164 -18.82 16.25 -0.46
CA GLY A 164 -18.26 15.04 0.17
C GLY A 164 -16.77 14.89 -0.01
N LEU A 165 -16.25 13.82 0.59
CA LEU A 165 -14.85 13.41 0.47
C LEU A 165 -14.74 12.27 -0.54
N TYR A 166 -13.84 12.42 -1.49
CA TYR A 166 -13.60 11.48 -2.57
C TYR A 166 -12.14 11.10 -2.63
N ALA A 167 -11.88 9.87 -3.09
CA ALA A 167 -10.53 9.37 -3.33
C ALA A 167 -10.47 8.66 -4.67
N PHE A 168 -9.34 8.81 -5.36
CA PHE A 168 -9.09 8.24 -6.68
C PHE A 168 -7.72 7.58 -6.70
N TRP A 169 -7.62 6.43 -7.40
CA TRP A 169 -6.32 5.78 -7.57
C TRP A 169 -5.43 6.61 -8.48
N ARG A 170 -4.27 6.97 -7.97
CA ARG A 170 -3.21 7.59 -8.75
C ARG A 170 -2.66 6.59 -9.77
N ASN A 171 -2.35 7.05 -10.97
CA ASN A 171 -1.77 6.25 -12.06
C ASN A 171 -2.70 5.16 -12.65
N THR A 172 -4.01 5.21 -12.40
CA THR A 172 -4.96 4.34 -13.10
C THR A 172 -5.55 5.06 -14.33
N LEU A 173 -6.05 6.26 -14.13
CA LEU A 173 -6.51 7.22 -15.15
C LEU A 173 -6.19 8.62 -14.63
N ASP A 174 -6.06 9.60 -15.53
CA ASP A 174 -5.90 11.01 -15.14
C ASP A 174 -7.26 11.55 -14.65
N ALA A 175 -7.44 11.58 -13.33
CA ALA A 175 -8.65 12.06 -12.68
C ALA A 175 -8.49 13.55 -12.34
N ARG A 176 -9.28 14.40 -12.97
CA ARG A 176 -9.34 15.84 -12.73
C ARG A 176 -10.72 16.24 -12.24
N ILE A 177 -10.77 16.99 -11.13
CA ILE A 177 -12.01 17.54 -10.61
C ILE A 177 -11.99 19.07 -10.77
N VAL A 178 -13.06 19.59 -11.33
CA VAL A 178 -13.32 21.04 -11.41
C VAL A 178 -14.47 21.35 -10.48
N GLU A 179 -14.20 22.17 -9.47
CA GLU A 179 -15.25 22.64 -8.55
C GLU A 179 -16.02 23.81 -9.16
N VAL A 180 -17.34 23.76 -9.04
CA VAL A 180 -18.27 24.79 -9.50
C VAL A 180 -19.11 25.26 -8.33
N ASP A 181 -19.14 26.57 -8.05
CA ASP A 181 -20.02 27.16 -7.05
C ASP A 181 -21.46 27.21 -7.58
N LEU A 182 -22.35 26.47 -6.93
CA LEU A 182 -23.75 26.38 -7.35
C LEU A 182 -24.53 27.70 -7.13
N ARG A 183 -24.00 28.60 -6.30
CA ARG A 183 -24.60 29.92 -6.10
C ARG A 183 -24.39 30.81 -7.31
N GLU A 184 -23.22 30.75 -7.93
CA GLU A 184 -22.93 31.51 -9.15
C GLU A 184 -23.76 31.00 -10.33
N VAL A 185 -23.97 29.67 -10.43
CA VAL A 185 -24.82 29.07 -11.45
C VAL A 185 -26.29 29.50 -11.30
N ALA A 186 -26.78 29.55 -10.07
CA ALA A 186 -28.18 30.02 -9.77
C ALA A 186 -28.35 31.47 -10.19
N THR A 187 -27.39 32.35 -9.88
CA THR A 187 -27.44 33.78 -10.27
C THR A 187 -27.36 33.94 -11.80
N PHE A 188 -26.61 33.13 -12.51
CA PHE A 188 -26.60 33.14 -13.99
C PHE A 188 -27.92 32.68 -14.59
N GLN A 189 -28.57 31.67 -14.03
CA GLN A 189 -29.91 31.23 -14.49
C GLN A 189 -30.99 32.28 -14.23
N GLU A 190 -30.98 32.92 -13.06
CA GLU A 190 -31.90 34.03 -12.74
C GLU A 190 -31.66 35.23 -13.64
N ALA A 191 -30.40 35.61 -13.91
CA ALA A 191 -30.07 36.70 -14.82
C ALA A 191 -30.47 36.38 -16.28
N ALA A 192 -30.28 35.14 -16.74
CA ALA A 192 -30.71 34.70 -18.05
C ALA A 192 -32.24 34.65 -18.19
N ALA A 193 -32.96 34.25 -17.14
CA ALA A 193 -34.42 34.24 -17.11
C ALA A 193 -35.01 35.66 -17.14
N LEU A 194 -34.36 36.63 -16.47
CA LEU A 194 -34.78 38.05 -16.45
C LEU A 194 -34.41 38.74 -17.79
N GLY A 195 -33.30 38.35 -18.42
CA GLY A 195 -32.89 38.90 -19.72
C GLY A 195 -33.71 38.41 -20.92
N GLY A 196 -34.35 37.22 -20.81
CA GLY A 196 -35.22 36.61 -21.83
C GLY A 196 -36.67 37.11 -21.86
N ALA A 197 -37.10 37.91 -20.87
CA ALA A 197 -38.49 38.42 -20.76
C ALA A 197 -38.68 39.84 -21.40
N GLY A 198 -37.65 40.33 -22.08
CA GLY A 198 -37.63 41.71 -22.69
C GLY A 198 -37.39 41.74 -24.17
N ALA A 199 -37.82 40.73 -24.96
CA ALA A 199 -37.77 40.77 -26.44
C ALA A 199 -39.12 40.45 -27.04
#